data_f51f0314ed47cb5ca48bcd2015641979
#
_entry.id   f51f0314ed47cb5ca48bcd2015641979
#
_cell.length_a   1.000
_cell.length_b   1.000
_cell.length_c   1.000
_cell.angle_alpha   90.00
_cell.angle_beta   90.00
_cell.angle_gamma   90.00
#
_symmetry.space_group_name_H-M   'P 1'
#
loop_
_entity.id
_entity.type
_entity.pdbx_description
1 polymer ?
#
loop_
_entity_poly.entity_id
_entity_poly.type
_entity_poly.pdbx_seq_one_letter_code
_entity_poly.pdbx_strand_id
1 'polypeptide(L)'
;AKKKKKKSIKKIKKKKVSKKKKSIKKTKKKKVSKKKKSIKKTKKKKASKKKKSIKKTKKKKASKKKKSIKNTKKKKTEKQSSGGKIFKVSTAWSKNALIDKKGYEKKYNESVKNNEAFWSEEGKRIDWIKPYSKIKDITYSKEKVDIKWFYDGTLNVSYNCIDRHLPHKANDTAIIFEGDEPSVDSKITYQELKDEVCKLANGLKEIGVKKGDRVTIYMPMVPQAVYSMLACARIGAVHSVVFGGFSADSLAGRIIDCKSEFVITADQGVRGAKAIPLKNTTDEALQKCPDVKKCVVLKHTGADIAMKDERDVWYHDITSNASTDCEPEEMNAEDPLFILYTSGSTGKPKVCF
;
A
#
# COMPACT_ATOMS: atom_id res chain seq x y z
N ALA A 1 -59.30 8.02 -59.14
CA ALA A 1 -58.04 7.68 -59.82
C ALA A 1 -56.76 8.10 -59.09
N LYS A 2 -56.70 9.28 -58.39
CA LYS A 2 -55.47 9.79 -57.70
C LYS A 2 -55.01 8.94 -56.49
N LYS A 3 -55.86 8.30 -55.69
CA LYS A 3 -55.52 7.45 -54.52
C LYS A 3 -54.88 6.10 -54.92
N LYS A 4 -55.27 5.49 -56.02
CA LYS A 4 -54.67 4.21 -56.50
C LYS A 4 -53.19 4.41 -57.02
N LYS A 5 -52.91 5.54 -57.69
CA LYS A 5 -51.56 5.88 -58.20
C LYS A 5 -50.53 6.13 -57.08
N LYS A 6 -50.96 6.77 -55.94
CA LYS A 6 -50.07 6.98 -54.77
C LYS A 6 -49.72 5.66 -54.04
N LYS A 7 -50.61 4.67 -54.00
CA LYS A 7 -50.36 3.35 -53.37
C LYS A 7 -49.39 2.51 -54.21
N SER A 8 -49.46 2.56 -55.55
CA SER A 8 -48.55 1.81 -56.40
C SER A 8 -47.11 2.38 -56.34
N ILE A 9 -46.93 3.70 -56.32
CA ILE A 9 -45.62 4.36 -56.19
C ILE A 9 -44.97 4.04 -54.85
N LYS A 10 -45.72 4.02 -53.73
CA LYS A 10 -45.22 3.63 -52.41
C LYS A 10 -44.74 2.16 -52.34
N LYS A 11 -45.44 1.25 -53.07
CA LYS A 11 -45.11 -0.19 -53.16
C LYS A 11 -43.80 -0.43 -53.98
N ILE A 12 -43.61 0.34 -55.07
CA ILE A 12 -42.39 0.28 -55.89
C ILE A 12 -41.18 0.85 -55.16
N LYS A 13 -41.34 1.98 -54.42
CA LYS A 13 -40.28 2.53 -53.60
C LYS A 13 -39.82 1.57 -52.48
N LYS A 14 -40.77 0.92 -51.77
CA LYS A 14 -40.45 -0.09 -50.76
C LYS A 14 -39.73 -1.32 -51.34
N LYS A 15 -40.12 -1.83 -52.52
CA LYS A 15 -39.40 -2.94 -53.18
C LYS A 15 -38.00 -2.56 -53.64
N LYS A 16 -37.72 -1.33 -54.14
CA LYS A 16 -36.40 -0.86 -54.51
C LYS A 16 -35.46 -0.71 -53.31
N VAL A 17 -35.98 -0.20 -52.18
CA VAL A 17 -35.19 -0.07 -50.92
C VAL A 17 -34.84 -1.44 -50.32
N SER A 18 -35.77 -2.42 -50.40
CA SER A 18 -35.50 -3.77 -49.87
C SER A 18 -34.46 -4.54 -50.71
N LYS A 19 -34.53 -4.38 -52.07
CA LYS A 19 -33.49 -4.95 -52.99
C LYS A 19 -32.11 -4.32 -52.74
N LYS A 20 -32.03 -2.99 -52.54
CA LYS A 20 -30.78 -2.28 -52.24
C LYS A 20 -30.18 -2.68 -50.91
N LYS A 21 -31.01 -2.91 -49.86
CA LYS A 21 -30.53 -3.43 -48.56
C LYS A 21 -30.01 -4.87 -48.62
N LYS A 22 -30.64 -5.75 -49.47
CA LYS A 22 -30.17 -7.14 -49.68
C LYS A 22 -28.82 -7.20 -50.43
N SER A 23 -28.62 -6.33 -51.43
CA SER A 23 -27.34 -6.26 -52.16
C SER A 23 -26.20 -5.77 -51.30
N ILE A 24 -26.42 -4.73 -50.45
CA ILE A 24 -25.40 -4.20 -49.50
C ILE A 24 -25.02 -5.26 -48.45
N LYS A 25 -26.01 -6.03 -47.95
CA LYS A 25 -25.73 -7.13 -47.00
C LYS A 25 -24.89 -8.27 -47.62
N LYS A 26 -25.15 -8.59 -48.91
CA LYS A 26 -24.34 -9.61 -49.66
C LYS A 26 -22.91 -9.15 -49.89
N THR A 27 -22.70 -7.86 -50.21
CA THR A 27 -21.40 -7.29 -50.47
C THR A 27 -20.57 -7.16 -49.17
N LYS A 28 -21.20 -6.78 -48.06
CA LYS A 28 -20.54 -6.76 -46.74
C LYS A 28 -20.15 -8.16 -46.28
N LYS A 29 -20.99 -9.19 -46.45
CA LYS A 29 -20.61 -10.59 -46.13
C LYS A 29 -19.44 -11.12 -46.98
N LYS A 30 -19.38 -10.80 -48.29
CA LYS A 30 -18.25 -11.19 -49.14
C LYS A 30 -16.94 -10.47 -48.74
N LYS A 31 -16.98 -9.18 -48.36
CA LYS A 31 -15.79 -8.46 -47.87
C LYS A 31 -15.24 -9.02 -46.58
N VAL A 32 -16.11 -9.34 -45.59
CA VAL A 32 -15.72 -9.93 -44.31
C VAL A 32 -15.13 -11.33 -44.49
N SER A 33 -15.69 -12.18 -45.38
CA SER A 33 -15.14 -13.52 -45.64
C SER A 33 -13.76 -13.48 -46.33
N LYS A 34 -13.53 -12.54 -47.26
CA LYS A 34 -12.21 -12.34 -47.90
C LYS A 34 -11.17 -11.87 -46.87
N LYS A 35 -11.56 -10.91 -45.95
CA LYS A 35 -10.66 -10.42 -44.90
C LYS A 35 -10.31 -11.51 -43.90
N LYS A 36 -11.23 -12.39 -43.52
CA LYS A 36 -10.95 -13.55 -42.64
C LYS A 36 -10.03 -14.58 -43.28
N LYS A 37 -10.16 -14.84 -44.61
CA LYS A 37 -9.24 -15.76 -45.36
C LYS A 37 -7.81 -15.20 -45.44
N SER A 38 -7.64 -13.89 -45.68
CA SER A 38 -6.30 -13.26 -45.73
C SER A 38 -5.61 -13.29 -44.36
N ILE A 39 -6.33 -12.97 -43.27
CA ILE A 39 -5.77 -13.02 -41.91
C ILE A 39 -5.35 -14.45 -41.54
N LYS A 40 -6.13 -15.48 -41.92
CA LYS A 40 -5.78 -16.89 -41.67
C LYS A 40 -4.51 -17.33 -42.43
N LYS A 41 -4.31 -16.83 -43.68
CA LYS A 41 -3.10 -17.09 -44.46
C LYS A 41 -1.85 -16.43 -43.89
N THR A 42 -2.00 -15.18 -43.39
CA THR A 42 -0.88 -14.44 -42.77
C THR A 42 -0.47 -15.04 -41.41
N LYS A 43 -1.44 -15.49 -40.60
CA LYS A 43 -1.15 -16.20 -39.34
C LYS A 43 -0.44 -17.54 -39.54
N LYS A 44 -0.83 -18.34 -40.59
CA LYS A 44 -0.13 -19.60 -40.95
C LYS A 44 1.30 -19.33 -41.42
N LYS A 45 1.56 -18.29 -42.22
CA LYS A 45 2.92 -17.92 -42.67
C LYS A 45 3.81 -17.45 -41.53
N LYS A 46 3.28 -16.67 -40.56
CA LYS A 46 4.02 -16.25 -39.36
C LYS A 46 4.36 -17.42 -38.42
N ALA A 47 3.43 -18.37 -38.23
CA ALA A 47 3.67 -19.56 -37.42
C ALA A 47 4.72 -20.52 -38.03
N SER A 48 4.74 -20.69 -39.35
CA SER A 48 5.75 -21.53 -40.02
C SER A 48 7.14 -20.88 -40.00
N LYS A 49 7.26 -19.55 -40.16
CA LYS A 49 8.54 -18.83 -40.00
C LYS A 49 9.09 -18.92 -38.57
N LYS A 50 8.21 -18.81 -37.54
CA LYS A 50 8.61 -18.92 -36.12
C LYS A 50 9.08 -20.35 -35.76
N LYS A 51 8.46 -21.42 -36.32
CA LYS A 51 8.92 -22.80 -36.17
C LYS A 51 10.27 -23.07 -36.83
N LYS A 52 10.55 -22.48 -38.01
CA LYS A 52 11.86 -22.61 -38.67
C LYS A 52 12.99 -21.89 -37.94
N SER A 53 12.74 -20.71 -37.34
CA SER A 53 13.74 -19.97 -36.55
C SER A 53 14.09 -20.71 -35.27
N ILE A 54 13.08 -21.25 -34.56
CA ILE A 54 13.29 -22.02 -33.31
C ILE A 54 14.08 -23.31 -33.57
N LYS A 55 13.84 -24.01 -34.71
CA LYS A 55 14.63 -25.20 -35.08
C LYS A 55 16.09 -24.88 -35.42
N LYS A 56 16.38 -23.70 -36.06
CA LYS A 56 17.75 -23.25 -36.35
C LYS A 56 18.50 -22.86 -35.04
N THR A 57 17.82 -22.23 -34.11
CA THR A 57 18.43 -21.82 -32.81
C THR A 57 18.72 -23.04 -31.92
N LYS A 58 17.83 -24.05 -31.90
CA LYS A 58 18.06 -25.31 -31.15
C LYS A 58 19.23 -26.11 -31.74
N LYS A 59 19.39 -26.18 -33.09
CA LYS A 59 20.56 -26.85 -33.74
C LYS A 59 21.88 -26.13 -33.45
N LYS A 60 21.92 -24.76 -33.44
CA LYS A 60 23.13 -24.00 -33.09
C LYS A 60 23.50 -24.13 -31.60
N LYS A 61 22.51 -24.23 -30.68
CA LYS A 61 22.77 -24.48 -29.25
C LYS A 61 23.30 -25.89 -28.97
N ALA A 62 22.80 -26.91 -29.70
CA ALA A 62 23.27 -28.30 -29.55
C ALA A 62 24.70 -28.50 -30.06
N SER A 63 25.10 -27.83 -31.18
CA SER A 63 26.47 -27.91 -31.69
C SER A 63 27.51 -27.15 -30.83
N LYS A 64 27.11 -26.02 -30.21
CA LYS A 64 27.97 -25.32 -29.24
C LYS A 64 28.15 -26.11 -27.92
N LYS A 65 27.11 -26.85 -27.50
CA LYS A 65 27.19 -27.68 -26.29
C LYS A 65 28.08 -28.93 -26.45
N LYS A 66 28.21 -29.49 -27.69
CA LYS A 66 29.14 -30.62 -27.99
C LYS A 66 30.60 -30.18 -28.08
N LYS A 67 30.90 -28.92 -28.47
CA LYS A 67 32.29 -28.40 -28.49
C LYS A 67 32.81 -28.00 -27.13
N SER A 68 31.94 -27.58 -26.16
CA SER A 68 32.38 -27.19 -24.82
C SER A 68 32.64 -28.37 -23.87
N ILE A 69 32.08 -29.56 -24.19
CA ILE A 69 32.24 -30.76 -23.34
C ILE A 69 33.59 -31.48 -23.56
N LYS A 70 34.30 -31.19 -24.64
CA LYS A 70 35.62 -31.82 -24.92
C LYS A 70 36.82 -31.13 -24.27
N ASN A 71 36.68 -29.89 -23.70
CA ASN A 71 37.79 -29.15 -23.12
C ASN A 71 37.74 -28.98 -21.60
N THR A 72 36.88 -29.68 -20.86
CA THR A 72 36.76 -29.53 -19.40
C THR A 72 36.91 -30.86 -18.63
N LYS A 73 37.83 -31.73 -19.09
CA LYS A 73 38.36 -32.81 -18.24
C LYS A 73 39.72 -32.41 -17.72
N LYS A 74 39.82 -31.41 -16.83
CA LYS A 74 40.84 -31.21 -15.79
C LYS A 74 40.68 -29.82 -15.13
N LYS A 75 39.66 -29.71 -14.28
CA LYS A 75 39.70 -28.83 -13.11
C LYS A 75 38.60 -29.36 -12.19
N LYS A 76 38.98 -29.82 -10.99
CA LYS A 76 38.04 -30.06 -9.90
C LYS A 76 37.26 -28.77 -9.67
N THR A 77 36.03 -28.72 -10.12
CA THR A 77 35.13 -27.64 -9.81
C THR A 77 34.47 -27.97 -8.47
N GLU A 78 34.85 -27.21 -7.45
CA GLU A 78 34.01 -27.00 -6.30
C GLU A 78 32.61 -26.64 -6.78
N LYS A 79 31.61 -27.36 -6.33
CA LYS A 79 30.20 -27.02 -6.51
C LYS A 79 29.97 -25.65 -5.89
N GLN A 80 29.97 -24.58 -6.69
CA GLN A 80 29.33 -23.33 -6.28
C GLN A 80 27.83 -23.59 -6.25
N SER A 81 27.33 -23.75 -5.02
CA SER A 81 25.93 -23.58 -4.73
C SER A 81 25.53 -22.16 -5.18
N SER A 82 24.35 -21.97 -5.70
CA SER A 82 23.73 -20.69 -6.06
C SER A 82 23.38 -19.85 -4.82
N GLY A 83 24.19 -19.91 -3.80
CA GLY A 83 24.11 -19.06 -2.61
C GLY A 83 24.74 -17.71 -2.88
N GLY A 84 24.01 -16.64 -2.63
CA GLY A 84 24.52 -15.27 -2.72
C GLY A 84 25.80 -15.10 -1.89
N LYS A 85 26.56 -14.06 -2.19
CA LYS A 85 27.80 -13.74 -1.48
C LYS A 85 27.52 -13.50 0.01
N ILE A 86 28.10 -14.31 0.88
CA ILE A 86 27.96 -14.17 2.32
C ILE A 86 28.98 -13.13 2.82
N PHE A 87 28.50 -12.08 3.45
CA PHE A 87 29.33 -11.07 4.09
C PHE A 87 29.44 -11.38 5.59
N LYS A 88 30.65 -11.41 6.10
CA LYS A 88 30.89 -11.57 7.55
C LYS A 88 30.54 -10.27 8.27
N VAL A 89 29.83 -10.39 9.39
CA VAL A 89 29.56 -9.25 10.28
C VAL A 89 30.89 -8.77 10.89
N SER A 90 31.14 -7.46 10.87
CA SER A 90 32.36 -6.90 11.48
C SER A 90 32.34 -7.09 12.98
N THR A 91 33.53 -7.17 13.57
CA THR A 91 33.73 -7.35 15.02
C THR A 91 33.13 -6.20 15.83
N ALA A 92 33.21 -4.97 15.32
CA ALA A 92 32.59 -3.79 15.97
C ALA A 92 31.07 -3.92 16.10
N TRP A 93 30.42 -4.32 15.04
CA TRP A 93 28.97 -4.57 15.05
C TRP A 93 28.57 -5.73 15.97
N SER A 94 29.33 -6.84 15.92
CA SER A 94 29.07 -8.00 16.78
C SER A 94 29.19 -7.69 18.27
N LYS A 95 30.19 -6.85 18.65
CA LYS A 95 30.39 -6.46 20.05
C LYS A 95 29.28 -5.56 20.59
N ASN A 96 28.71 -4.71 19.74
CA ASN A 96 27.67 -3.74 20.13
C ASN A 96 26.25 -4.26 19.91
N ALA A 97 26.09 -5.48 19.40
CA ALA A 97 24.75 -6.08 19.22
C ALA A 97 24.09 -6.37 20.57
N LEU A 98 22.82 -5.99 20.71
CA LEU A 98 22.01 -6.28 21.90
C LEU A 98 21.79 -7.78 22.10
N ILE A 99 21.79 -8.56 21.04
CA ILE A 99 21.63 -10.01 21.07
C ILE A 99 22.57 -10.66 20.04
N ASP A 100 23.29 -11.67 20.46
CA ASP A 100 24.09 -12.53 19.60
C ASP A 100 23.30 -13.77 19.15
N LYS A 101 23.90 -14.60 18.31
CA LYS A 101 23.25 -15.83 17.83
C LYS A 101 22.83 -16.76 18.96
N LYS A 102 23.64 -16.93 19.99
CA LYS A 102 23.34 -17.79 21.15
C LYS A 102 22.17 -17.24 21.96
N GLY A 103 22.17 -15.93 22.21
CA GLY A 103 21.08 -15.25 22.89
C GLY A 103 19.76 -15.37 22.10
N TYR A 104 19.80 -15.19 20.78
CA TYR A 104 18.65 -15.40 19.91
C TYR A 104 18.12 -16.84 19.97
N GLU A 105 18.99 -17.83 19.82
CA GLU A 105 18.59 -19.26 19.90
C GLU A 105 17.98 -19.61 21.26
N LYS A 106 18.50 -19.05 22.35
CA LYS A 106 17.93 -19.21 23.70
C LYS A 106 16.52 -18.66 23.75
N LYS A 107 16.33 -17.37 23.39
CA LYS A 107 15.01 -16.70 23.40
C LYS A 107 14.01 -17.39 22.49
N TYR A 108 14.43 -17.79 21.30
CA TYR A 108 13.59 -18.55 20.37
C TYR A 108 13.12 -19.88 20.97
N ASN A 109 14.01 -20.66 21.56
CA ASN A 109 13.65 -21.91 22.20
C ASN A 109 12.69 -21.71 23.38
N GLU A 110 12.88 -20.67 24.19
CA GLU A 110 11.97 -20.30 25.28
C GLU A 110 10.60 -19.90 24.75
N SER A 111 10.53 -19.09 23.69
CA SER A 111 9.27 -18.67 23.10
C SER A 111 8.43 -19.83 22.52
N VAL A 112 9.07 -20.92 22.13
CA VAL A 112 8.39 -22.11 21.62
C VAL A 112 8.04 -23.10 22.74
N LYS A 113 8.97 -23.34 23.67
CA LYS A 113 8.81 -24.37 24.72
C LYS A 113 7.99 -23.90 25.93
N ASN A 114 8.19 -22.66 26.34
CA ASN A 114 7.56 -22.03 27.50
C ASN A 114 6.80 -20.77 27.08
N ASN A 115 5.96 -20.90 26.07
CA ASN A 115 5.37 -19.79 25.34
C ASN A 115 4.67 -18.76 26.25
N GLU A 116 3.80 -19.17 27.17
CA GLU A 116 3.08 -18.24 28.04
C GLU A 116 4.01 -17.50 29.00
N ALA A 117 4.93 -18.21 29.64
CA ALA A 117 5.89 -17.60 30.54
C ALA A 117 6.80 -16.60 29.80
N PHE A 118 7.22 -16.95 28.59
CA PHE A 118 8.02 -16.10 27.73
C PHE A 118 7.28 -14.79 27.38
N TRP A 119 6.06 -14.90 26.89
CA TRP A 119 5.28 -13.72 26.50
C TRP A 119 4.78 -12.91 27.70
N SER A 120 4.51 -13.57 28.82
CA SER A 120 4.24 -12.86 30.09
C SER A 120 5.38 -11.95 30.50
N GLU A 121 6.64 -12.37 30.27
CA GLU A 121 7.81 -11.54 30.59
C GLU A 121 8.08 -10.48 29.50
N GLU A 122 8.04 -10.86 28.22
CA GLU A 122 8.29 -9.91 27.12
C GLU A 122 7.23 -8.81 27.04
N GLY A 123 5.98 -9.08 27.44
CA GLY A 123 4.92 -8.07 27.49
C GLY A 123 5.18 -6.96 28.51
N LYS A 124 6.02 -7.19 29.53
CA LYS A 124 6.41 -6.15 30.51
C LYS A 124 7.38 -5.12 29.93
N ARG A 125 7.85 -5.29 28.71
CA ARG A 125 8.76 -4.34 28.06
C ARG A 125 8.08 -3.05 27.60
N ILE A 126 6.76 -3.03 27.59
CA ILE A 126 5.95 -1.85 27.27
C ILE A 126 5.14 -1.44 28.48
N ASP A 127 4.69 -0.20 28.50
CA ASP A 127 3.91 0.35 29.60
C ASP A 127 2.42 0.12 29.35
N TRP A 128 1.74 -0.39 30.35
CA TRP A 128 0.31 -0.68 30.33
C TRP A 128 -0.43 0.32 31.20
N ILE A 129 -1.56 0.83 30.72
CA ILE A 129 -2.49 1.62 31.53
C ILE A 129 -3.13 0.68 32.56
N LYS A 130 -3.69 -0.42 32.08
CA LYS A 130 -4.14 -1.55 32.90
C LYS A 130 -3.31 -2.79 32.55
N PRO A 131 -2.48 -3.31 33.44
CA PRO A 131 -1.70 -4.52 33.18
C PRO A 131 -2.59 -5.71 32.83
N TYR A 132 -2.13 -6.53 31.88
CA TYR A 132 -2.80 -7.77 31.53
C TYR A 132 -2.63 -8.84 32.62
N SER A 133 -3.63 -9.70 32.78
CA SER A 133 -3.54 -10.96 33.51
C SER A 133 -3.66 -12.19 32.59
N LYS A 134 -4.22 -11.98 31.40
CA LYS A 134 -4.47 -12.99 30.38
C LYS A 134 -3.49 -12.85 29.24
N ILE A 135 -2.61 -13.83 29.07
CA ILE A 135 -1.53 -13.77 28.06
C ILE A 135 -2.09 -14.04 26.66
N LYS A 136 -2.86 -15.12 26.55
CA LYS A 136 -3.46 -15.52 25.27
C LYS A 136 -4.71 -16.39 25.48
N ASP A 137 -5.60 -16.34 24.50
CA ASP A 137 -6.69 -17.31 24.31
C ASP A 137 -6.70 -17.65 22.81
N ILE A 138 -6.36 -18.92 22.49
CA ILE A 138 -6.12 -19.33 21.10
C ILE A 138 -6.93 -20.59 20.81
N THR A 139 -7.87 -20.46 19.87
CA THR A 139 -8.50 -21.59 19.21
C THR A 139 -8.05 -21.62 17.75
N TYR A 140 -7.43 -22.70 17.32
CA TYR A 140 -6.96 -22.85 15.95
C TYR A 140 -7.41 -24.20 15.42
N SER A 141 -8.65 -24.25 14.90
CA SER A 141 -9.24 -25.46 14.30
C SER A 141 -9.73 -25.17 12.88
N LYS A 142 -10.23 -26.21 12.19
CA LYS A 142 -10.84 -26.04 10.86
C LYS A 142 -12.14 -25.25 10.91
N GLU A 143 -12.85 -25.35 12.03
CA GLU A 143 -14.18 -24.75 12.23
C GLU A 143 -14.07 -23.31 12.75
N LYS A 144 -13.02 -23.03 13.53
CA LYS A 144 -12.84 -21.73 14.18
C LYS A 144 -11.37 -21.36 14.32
N VAL A 145 -11.05 -20.16 13.90
CA VAL A 145 -9.78 -19.47 14.21
C VAL A 145 -10.14 -18.28 15.08
N ASP A 146 -9.69 -18.28 16.33
CA ASP A 146 -9.89 -17.19 17.30
C ASP A 146 -8.57 -17.04 18.06
N ILE A 147 -7.93 -15.88 17.94
CA ILE A 147 -6.60 -15.63 18.50
C ILE A 147 -6.64 -14.31 19.23
N LYS A 148 -6.38 -14.35 20.53
CA LYS A 148 -6.33 -13.17 21.39
C LYS A 148 -5.03 -13.16 22.18
N TRP A 149 -4.45 -11.95 22.31
CA TRP A 149 -3.23 -11.73 23.08
C TRP A 149 -3.42 -10.58 24.06
N PHE A 150 -3.00 -10.77 25.33
CA PHE A 150 -3.04 -9.75 26.37
C PHE A 150 -4.41 -9.07 26.52
N TYR A 151 -5.48 -9.79 26.22
CA TYR A 151 -6.81 -9.29 25.88
C TYR A 151 -7.60 -8.64 27.02
N ASP A 152 -7.09 -8.64 28.24
CA ASP A 152 -7.63 -7.91 29.37
C ASP A 152 -6.75 -6.71 29.80
N GLY A 153 -5.65 -6.47 29.08
CA GLY A 153 -4.77 -5.33 29.25
C GLY A 153 -5.17 -4.14 28.38
N THR A 154 -4.85 -2.94 28.84
CA THR A 154 -5.06 -1.71 28.10
C THR A 154 -3.78 -0.88 28.02
N LEU A 155 -3.58 -0.21 26.88
CA LEU A 155 -2.39 0.59 26.63
C LEU A 155 -2.69 1.64 25.53
N ASN A 156 -1.71 2.50 25.28
CA ASN A 156 -1.69 3.33 24.07
C ASN A 156 -0.35 3.22 23.37
N VAL A 157 -0.37 2.99 22.06
CA VAL A 157 0.85 2.81 21.27
C VAL A 157 1.62 4.12 21.12
N SER A 158 0.94 5.27 20.94
CA SER A 158 1.59 6.57 20.87
C SER A 158 2.32 6.91 22.16
N TYR A 159 1.70 6.65 23.33
CA TYR A 159 2.34 6.79 24.63
C TYR A 159 3.61 5.96 24.74
N ASN A 160 3.53 4.70 24.34
CA ASN A 160 4.67 3.80 24.38
C ASN A 160 5.80 4.17 23.42
N CYS A 161 5.49 4.82 22.30
CA CYS A 161 6.49 5.30 21.35
C CYS A 161 7.13 6.62 21.77
N ILE A 162 6.43 7.47 22.52
CA ILE A 162 6.84 8.86 22.79
C ILE A 162 6.93 9.14 24.28
N ASP A 163 5.79 9.20 24.97
CA ASP A 163 5.64 9.82 26.31
C ASP A 163 6.50 9.11 27.35
N ARG A 164 6.51 7.78 27.36
CA ARG A 164 7.34 6.99 28.30
C ARG A 164 8.83 7.28 28.23
N HIS A 165 9.30 7.85 27.11
CA HIS A 165 10.71 8.18 26.90
C HIS A 165 11.06 9.59 27.33
N LEU A 166 10.09 10.51 27.44
CA LEU A 166 10.33 11.92 27.71
C LEU A 166 11.11 12.18 29.02
N PRO A 167 10.87 11.47 30.13
CA PRO A 167 11.59 11.73 31.37
C PRO A 167 13.12 11.62 31.23
N HIS A 168 13.60 10.87 30.25
CA HIS A 168 15.04 10.60 30.10
C HIS A 168 15.57 10.95 28.72
N LYS A 169 14.72 11.21 27.71
CA LYS A 169 15.10 11.36 26.31
C LYS A 169 14.41 12.51 25.59
N ALA A 170 13.82 13.45 26.32
CA ALA A 170 13.08 14.57 25.68
C ALA A 170 13.90 15.27 24.58
N ASN A 171 15.19 15.50 24.83
CA ASN A 171 16.11 16.16 23.90
C ASN A 171 16.88 15.21 22.97
N ASP A 172 16.71 13.88 23.11
CA ASP A 172 17.31 12.92 22.20
C ASP A 172 16.61 12.96 20.86
N THR A 173 17.33 12.68 19.78
CA THR A 173 16.76 12.61 18.42
C THR A 173 15.85 11.38 18.31
N ALA A 174 14.57 11.61 18.06
CA ALA A 174 13.56 10.59 17.77
C ALA A 174 13.48 10.26 16.28
N ILE A 175 13.59 11.28 15.41
CA ILE A 175 13.51 11.13 13.96
C ILE A 175 14.69 11.87 13.32
N ILE A 176 15.34 11.21 12.37
CA ILE A 176 16.25 11.83 11.41
C ILE A 176 15.54 11.78 10.06
N PHE A 177 15.23 12.94 9.53
CA PHE A 177 14.60 13.08 8.22
C PHE A 177 15.64 13.60 7.22
N GLU A 178 15.68 12.98 6.06
CA GLU A 178 16.46 13.42 4.90
C GLU A 178 15.53 13.50 3.70
N GLY A 179 15.44 14.68 3.09
CA GLY A 179 14.60 14.94 1.93
C GLY A 179 15.20 14.39 0.64
N ASP A 180 14.50 14.63 -0.47
CA ASP A 180 14.98 14.26 -1.80
C ASP A 180 16.21 15.09 -2.21
N GLU A 181 16.27 16.36 -1.77
CA GLU A 181 17.45 17.22 -1.88
C GLU A 181 18.33 17.06 -0.63
N PRO A 182 19.63 16.79 -0.77
CA PRO A 182 20.53 16.54 0.36
C PRO A 182 20.65 17.67 1.38
N SER A 183 20.24 18.89 1.01
CA SER A 183 20.22 20.07 1.91
C SER A 183 18.96 20.16 2.75
N VAL A 184 17.95 19.32 2.47
CA VAL A 184 16.67 19.32 3.19
C VAL A 184 16.69 18.15 4.16
N ASP A 185 17.30 18.36 5.31
CA ASP A 185 17.34 17.42 6.41
C ASP A 185 16.85 18.06 7.72
N SER A 186 16.39 17.23 8.64
CA SER A 186 16.04 17.67 9.99
C SER A 186 16.20 16.57 11.01
N LYS A 187 16.46 16.95 12.25
CA LYS A 187 16.43 16.07 13.41
C LYS A 187 15.31 16.55 14.31
N ILE A 188 14.43 15.65 14.68
CA ILE A 188 13.27 15.91 15.52
C ILE A 188 13.51 15.18 16.84
N THR A 189 13.44 15.89 17.94
CA THR A 189 13.58 15.33 19.28
C THR A 189 12.28 14.61 19.71
N TYR A 190 12.36 13.82 20.80
CA TYR A 190 11.15 13.20 21.37
C TYR A 190 10.14 14.23 21.85
N GLN A 191 10.60 15.38 22.38
CA GLN A 191 9.71 16.44 22.82
C GLN A 191 8.99 17.09 21.61
N GLU A 192 9.72 17.47 20.58
CA GLU A 192 9.13 18.02 19.36
C GLU A 192 8.17 17.03 18.70
N LEU A 193 8.53 15.73 18.69
CA LEU A 193 7.65 14.68 18.18
C LEU A 193 6.34 14.61 18.97
N LYS A 194 6.42 14.66 20.31
CA LYS A 194 5.22 14.72 21.19
C LYS A 194 4.35 15.93 20.85
N ASP A 195 4.96 17.10 20.76
CA ASP A 195 4.23 18.35 20.55
C ASP A 195 3.49 18.35 19.20
N GLU A 196 4.16 17.93 18.12
CA GLU A 196 3.55 17.84 16.79
C GLU A 196 2.47 16.75 16.70
N VAL A 197 2.68 15.62 17.35
CA VAL A 197 1.67 14.54 17.43
C VAL A 197 0.44 15.01 18.21
N CYS A 198 0.61 15.71 19.32
CA CYS A 198 -0.50 16.22 20.12
C CYS A 198 -1.29 17.31 19.39
N LYS A 199 -0.61 18.26 18.73
CA LYS A 199 -1.26 19.29 17.90
C LYS A 199 -2.12 18.64 16.82
N LEU A 200 -1.56 17.67 16.08
CA LEU A 200 -2.32 16.99 15.03
C LEU A 200 -3.46 16.16 15.62
N ALA A 201 -3.24 15.45 16.73
CA ALA A 201 -4.28 14.67 17.42
C ALA A 201 -5.46 15.54 17.82
N ASN A 202 -5.21 16.72 18.40
CA ASN A 202 -6.24 17.69 18.75
C ASN A 202 -6.94 18.27 17.52
N GLY A 203 -6.19 18.65 16.48
CA GLY A 203 -6.78 19.10 15.21
C GLY A 203 -7.65 18.03 14.54
N LEU A 204 -7.25 16.75 14.59
CA LEU A 204 -8.08 15.65 14.09
C LEU A 204 -9.38 15.50 14.90
N LYS A 205 -9.33 15.62 16.22
CA LYS A 205 -10.54 15.63 17.07
C LYS A 205 -11.46 16.80 16.73
N GLU A 206 -10.92 17.98 16.51
CA GLU A 206 -11.68 19.18 16.14
C GLU A 206 -12.44 19.01 14.83
N ILE A 207 -11.85 18.38 13.83
CA ILE A 207 -12.53 18.10 12.54
C ILE A 207 -13.45 16.86 12.61
N GLY A 208 -13.62 16.26 13.80
CA GLY A 208 -14.60 15.22 14.07
C GLY A 208 -14.10 13.78 14.08
N VAL A 209 -12.78 13.52 14.02
CA VAL A 209 -12.21 12.17 14.16
C VAL A 209 -12.40 11.66 15.58
N LYS A 210 -12.89 10.44 15.72
CA LYS A 210 -13.18 9.78 17.02
C LYS A 210 -12.46 8.43 17.11
N LYS A 211 -12.39 7.89 18.32
CA LYS A 211 -11.96 6.50 18.57
C LYS A 211 -12.69 5.52 17.66
N GLY A 212 -11.94 4.64 17.01
CA GLY A 212 -12.45 3.63 16.09
C GLY A 212 -12.69 4.12 14.64
N ASP A 213 -12.61 5.44 14.38
CA ASP A 213 -12.69 5.94 13.01
C ASP A 213 -11.46 5.52 12.19
N ARG A 214 -11.67 5.31 10.88
CA ARG A 214 -10.56 5.00 9.95
C ARG A 214 -10.10 6.26 9.26
N VAL A 215 -8.77 6.47 9.30
CA VAL A 215 -8.09 7.60 8.67
C VAL A 215 -7.13 7.07 7.62
N THR A 216 -7.36 7.38 6.37
CA THR A 216 -6.44 7.03 5.27
C THR A 216 -5.32 8.04 5.18
N ILE A 217 -4.07 7.58 5.21
CA ILE A 217 -2.86 8.42 5.11
C ILE A 217 -2.21 8.15 3.75
N TYR A 218 -2.31 9.12 2.84
CA TYR A 218 -1.72 9.08 1.50
C TYR A 218 -0.73 10.24 1.35
N MET A 219 0.45 10.06 1.93
CA MET A 219 1.45 11.11 2.09
C MET A 219 2.81 10.71 1.49
N PRO A 220 3.67 11.69 1.18
CA PRO A 220 5.06 11.44 0.88
C PRO A 220 5.81 11.02 2.16
N MET A 221 7.08 10.61 2.00
CA MET A 221 7.95 10.24 3.13
C MET A 221 8.47 11.51 3.82
N VAL A 222 7.63 12.10 4.67
CA VAL A 222 7.93 13.30 5.44
C VAL A 222 7.61 13.07 6.92
N PRO A 223 8.17 13.85 7.87
CA PRO A 223 7.89 13.67 9.30
C PRO A 223 6.40 13.69 9.65
N GLN A 224 5.60 14.50 8.96
CA GLN A 224 4.15 14.59 9.16
C GLN A 224 3.41 13.28 8.86
N ALA A 225 3.98 12.38 8.05
CA ALA A 225 3.42 11.05 7.86
C ALA A 225 3.54 10.21 9.15
N VAL A 226 4.66 10.34 9.88
CA VAL A 226 4.86 9.70 11.19
C VAL A 226 3.95 10.33 12.23
N TYR A 227 3.86 11.66 12.25
CA TYR A 227 2.95 12.38 13.16
C TYR A 227 1.50 11.94 12.95
N SER A 228 1.08 11.75 11.70
CA SER A 228 -0.27 11.30 11.36
C SER A 228 -0.59 9.90 11.90
N MET A 229 0.34 8.95 11.78
CA MET A 229 0.17 7.60 12.34
C MET A 229 0.08 7.64 13.87
N LEU A 230 0.97 8.37 14.52
CA LEU A 230 1.02 8.46 15.98
C LEU A 230 -0.12 9.28 16.57
N ALA A 231 -0.60 10.31 15.86
CA ALA A 231 -1.79 11.09 16.26
C ALA A 231 -3.05 10.21 16.21
N CYS A 232 -3.24 9.44 15.14
CA CYS A 232 -4.34 8.47 15.06
C CYS A 232 -4.27 7.47 16.22
N ALA A 233 -3.10 6.85 16.46
CA ALA A 233 -2.91 5.92 17.55
C ALA A 233 -3.19 6.57 18.93
N ARG A 234 -2.83 7.86 19.09
CA ARG A 234 -3.03 8.59 20.34
C ARG A 234 -4.49 8.75 20.69
N ILE A 235 -5.34 9.05 19.71
CA ILE A 235 -6.79 9.25 19.91
C ILE A 235 -7.62 7.98 19.65
N GLY A 236 -6.99 6.82 19.49
CA GLY A 236 -7.67 5.55 19.24
C GLY A 236 -8.31 5.43 17.85
N ALA A 237 -7.93 6.26 16.88
CA ALA A 237 -8.33 6.11 15.49
C ALA A 237 -7.45 5.09 14.76
N VAL A 238 -8.06 4.36 13.83
CA VAL A 238 -7.39 3.31 13.04
C VAL A 238 -6.83 3.90 11.76
N HIS A 239 -5.50 3.94 11.62
CA HIS A 239 -4.90 4.50 10.41
C HIS A 239 -4.68 3.46 9.31
N SER A 240 -4.86 3.87 8.05
CA SER A 240 -4.60 3.07 6.86
C SER A 240 -3.61 3.79 5.97
N VAL A 241 -2.34 3.34 5.98
CA VAL A 241 -1.28 3.97 5.19
C VAL A 241 -1.31 3.44 3.75
N VAL A 242 -1.37 4.36 2.80
CA VAL A 242 -1.34 4.07 1.37
C VAL A 242 -0.10 4.72 0.75
N PHE A 243 0.66 3.94 0.01
CA PHE A 243 1.88 4.42 -0.63
C PHE A 243 1.59 5.57 -1.62
N GLY A 244 2.28 6.71 -1.44
CA GLY A 244 2.08 7.94 -2.21
C GLY A 244 2.41 7.87 -3.72
N GLY A 245 2.68 6.69 -4.26
CA GLY A 245 2.85 6.43 -5.69
C GLY A 245 1.74 5.58 -6.30
N PHE A 246 0.69 5.25 -5.53
CA PHE A 246 -0.44 4.48 -6.07
C PHE A 246 -1.39 5.38 -6.87
N SER A 247 -2.10 4.75 -7.83
CA SER A 247 -3.13 5.43 -8.64
C SER A 247 -4.37 5.79 -7.82
N ALA A 248 -5.17 6.72 -8.34
CA ALA A 248 -6.43 7.13 -7.77
C ALA A 248 -7.38 5.95 -7.53
N ASP A 249 -7.47 4.99 -8.46
CA ASP A 249 -8.29 3.78 -8.31
C ASP A 249 -7.80 2.90 -7.15
N SER A 250 -6.50 2.78 -6.98
CA SER A 250 -5.89 2.01 -5.90
C SER A 250 -6.11 2.66 -4.53
N LEU A 251 -6.11 3.99 -4.47
CA LEU A 251 -6.42 4.77 -3.27
C LEU A 251 -7.92 4.65 -2.95
N ALA A 252 -8.79 4.92 -3.92
CA ALA A 252 -10.24 4.83 -3.75
C ALA A 252 -10.68 3.44 -3.26
N GLY A 253 -10.13 2.37 -3.86
CA GLY A 253 -10.44 1.01 -3.45
C GLY A 253 -10.13 0.73 -1.97
N ARG A 254 -9.06 1.30 -1.42
CA ARG A 254 -8.70 1.16 0.01
C ARG A 254 -9.60 1.99 0.92
N ILE A 255 -9.90 3.23 0.53
CA ILE A 255 -10.83 4.10 1.26
C ILE A 255 -12.20 3.44 1.41
N ILE A 256 -12.73 2.91 0.30
CA ILE A 256 -14.04 2.23 0.30
C ILE A 256 -14.00 0.95 1.13
N ASP A 257 -12.96 0.12 0.96
CA ASP A 257 -12.84 -1.17 1.63
C ASP A 257 -12.76 -1.02 3.16
N CYS A 258 -11.95 -0.07 3.66
CA CYS A 258 -11.85 0.21 5.09
C CYS A 258 -12.92 1.20 5.61
N LYS A 259 -13.80 1.71 4.75
CA LYS A 259 -14.82 2.71 5.09
C LYS A 259 -14.20 3.92 5.79
N SER A 260 -13.14 4.46 5.22
CA SER A 260 -12.45 5.63 5.76
C SER A 260 -13.25 6.89 5.46
N GLU A 261 -13.56 7.67 6.48
CA GLU A 261 -14.28 8.94 6.36
C GLU A 261 -13.34 10.16 6.37
N PHE A 262 -12.07 9.93 6.67
CA PHE A 262 -11.03 10.96 6.78
C PHE A 262 -9.81 10.56 5.96
N VAL A 263 -9.22 11.54 5.28
CA VAL A 263 -8.00 11.37 4.48
C VAL A 263 -6.98 12.43 4.87
N ILE A 264 -5.71 12.03 5.00
CA ILE A 264 -4.58 12.95 5.15
C ILE A 264 -3.69 12.79 3.92
N THR A 265 -3.40 13.88 3.24
CA THR A 265 -2.54 13.90 2.04
C THR A 265 -1.62 15.12 2.04
N ALA A 266 -0.91 15.36 0.94
CA ALA A 266 -0.11 16.56 0.72
C ALA A 266 -0.46 17.18 -0.65
N ASP A 267 -0.09 18.44 -0.85
CA ASP A 267 -0.18 19.10 -2.16
C ASP A 267 0.54 18.23 -3.22
N GLN A 268 1.82 18.01 -3.01
CA GLN A 268 2.67 17.16 -3.84
C GLN A 268 3.70 16.40 -2.97
N GLY A 269 4.22 15.29 -3.51
CA GLY A 269 5.45 14.68 -3.04
C GLY A 269 6.60 14.97 -3.99
N VAL A 270 7.85 14.80 -3.52
CA VAL A 270 9.05 14.85 -4.37
C VAL A 270 9.72 13.49 -4.35
N ARG A 271 10.14 13.00 -5.51
CA ARG A 271 10.87 11.75 -5.63
C ARG A 271 11.77 11.77 -6.86
N GLY A 272 13.10 11.73 -6.67
CA GLY A 272 14.09 11.82 -7.74
C GLY A 272 13.91 13.12 -8.54
N ALA A 273 13.79 14.25 -7.85
CA ALA A 273 13.53 15.58 -8.39
C ALA A 273 12.22 15.70 -9.22
N LYS A 274 11.29 14.74 -9.08
CA LYS A 274 9.99 14.78 -9.76
C LYS A 274 8.89 15.08 -8.77
N ALA A 275 8.06 16.07 -9.08
CA ALA A 275 6.83 16.35 -8.32
C ALA A 275 5.77 15.27 -8.61
N ILE A 276 5.18 14.75 -7.56
CA ILE A 276 4.09 13.75 -7.60
C ILE A 276 2.83 14.45 -7.12
N PRO A 277 1.80 14.62 -7.96
CA PRO A 277 0.61 15.41 -7.64
C PRO A 277 -0.34 14.63 -6.72
N LEU A 278 -0.03 14.55 -5.42
CA LEU A 278 -0.78 13.73 -4.47
C LEU A 278 -2.21 14.23 -4.27
N LYS A 279 -2.41 15.55 -4.16
CA LYS A 279 -3.75 16.14 -4.00
C LYS A 279 -4.63 15.87 -5.21
N ASN A 280 -4.11 16.00 -6.43
CA ASN A 280 -4.86 15.71 -7.65
C ASN A 280 -5.27 14.24 -7.71
N THR A 281 -4.36 13.32 -7.39
CA THR A 281 -4.64 11.88 -7.30
C THR A 281 -5.69 11.58 -6.22
N THR A 282 -5.62 12.29 -5.09
CA THR A 282 -6.61 12.18 -4.02
C THR A 282 -7.98 12.68 -4.48
N ASP A 283 -8.05 13.82 -5.15
CA ASP A 283 -9.32 14.36 -5.66
C ASP A 283 -9.99 13.42 -6.66
N GLU A 284 -9.22 12.83 -7.56
CA GLU A 284 -9.73 11.81 -8.49
C GLU A 284 -10.26 10.57 -7.73
N ALA A 285 -9.55 10.11 -6.70
CA ALA A 285 -10.00 9.01 -5.86
C ALA A 285 -11.30 9.33 -5.12
N LEU A 286 -11.38 10.54 -4.55
CA LEU A 286 -12.51 10.98 -3.75
C LEU A 286 -13.79 11.22 -4.56
N GLN A 287 -13.73 11.31 -5.89
CA GLN A 287 -14.94 11.27 -6.74
C GLN A 287 -15.70 9.94 -6.59
N LYS A 288 -15.03 8.87 -6.18
CA LYS A 288 -15.59 7.52 -5.95
C LYS A 288 -15.87 7.21 -4.49
N CYS A 289 -15.55 8.14 -3.58
CA CYS A 289 -15.61 7.96 -2.13
C CYS A 289 -16.50 9.05 -1.49
N PRO A 290 -17.84 9.01 -1.72
CA PRO A 290 -18.75 10.08 -1.23
C PRO A 290 -18.83 10.16 0.29
N ASP A 291 -18.46 9.11 1.01
CA ASP A 291 -18.53 9.05 2.47
C ASP A 291 -17.36 9.78 3.16
N VAL A 292 -16.35 10.25 2.42
CA VAL A 292 -15.23 11.00 2.97
C VAL A 292 -15.69 12.40 3.37
N LYS A 293 -15.67 12.68 4.67
CA LYS A 293 -16.11 13.93 5.29
C LYS A 293 -15.05 15.03 5.21
N LYS A 294 -13.78 14.69 5.50
CA LYS A 294 -12.68 15.65 5.53
C LYS A 294 -11.41 15.09 4.87
N CYS A 295 -10.70 15.97 4.20
CA CYS A 295 -9.39 15.73 3.61
C CYS A 295 -8.41 16.78 4.13
N VAL A 296 -7.47 16.36 4.98
CA VAL A 296 -6.40 17.20 5.52
C VAL A 296 -5.25 17.24 4.53
N VAL A 297 -4.82 18.44 4.14
CA VAL A 297 -3.80 18.64 3.10
C VAL A 297 -2.57 19.31 3.68
N LEU A 298 -1.43 18.64 3.65
CA LEU A 298 -0.14 19.21 4.00
C LEU A 298 0.37 20.06 2.84
N LYS A 299 0.75 21.31 3.10
CA LYS A 299 1.47 22.17 2.17
C LYS A 299 2.96 21.81 2.21
N HIS A 300 3.37 20.82 1.38
CA HIS A 300 4.74 20.31 1.36
C HIS A 300 5.64 21.04 0.35
N THR A 301 5.16 21.21 -0.88
CA THR A 301 5.93 21.89 -1.94
C THR A 301 5.48 23.31 -2.18
N GLY A 302 4.33 23.70 -1.68
CA GLY A 302 3.72 24.99 -1.95
C GLY A 302 3.10 25.09 -3.34
N ALA A 303 2.81 23.95 -3.97
CA ALA A 303 2.16 23.92 -5.27
C ALA A 303 0.76 24.55 -5.21
N ASP A 304 0.38 25.20 -6.31
CA ASP A 304 -1.00 25.65 -6.49
C ASP A 304 -1.90 24.43 -6.74
N ILE A 305 -2.87 24.23 -5.84
CA ILE A 305 -3.80 23.11 -5.86
C ILE A 305 -5.23 23.59 -5.60
N ALA A 306 -6.20 22.89 -6.16
CA ALA A 306 -7.59 23.14 -5.83
C ALA A 306 -7.93 22.60 -4.43
N MET A 307 -8.61 23.42 -3.62
CA MET A 307 -9.20 23.02 -2.35
C MET A 307 -10.71 23.03 -2.49
N LYS A 308 -11.36 21.92 -2.11
CA LYS A 308 -12.82 21.80 -2.15
C LYS A 308 -13.38 22.29 -0.81
N ASP A 309 -14.19 23.33 -0.86
CA ASP A 309 -14.85 23.89 0.32
C ASP A 309 -15.59 22.79 1.12
N GLU A 310 -15.69 22.98 2.43
CA GLU A 310 -16.31 22.08 3.41
C GLU A 310 -15.62 20.72 3.59
N ARG A 311 -14.94 20.16 2.56
CA ARG A 311 -14.23 18.90 2.63
C ARG A 311 -12.77 19.05 2.98
N ASP A 312 -12.05 19.94 2.27
CA ASP A 312 -10.59 20.07 2.38
C ASP A 312 -10.21 21.10 3.43
N VAL A 313 -9.24 20.75 4.26
CA VAL A 313 -8.67 21.64 5.27
C VAL A 313 -7.15 21.56 5.21
N TRP A 314 -6.47 22.68 5.42
CA TRP A 314 -5.03 22.67 5.48
C TRP A 314 -4.54 22.06 6.80
N TYR A 315 -3.47 21.27 6.72
CA TYR A 315 -2.82 20.67 7.88
C TYR A 315 -2.42 21.72 8.91
N HIS A 316 -1.85 22.87 8.47
CA HIS A 316 -1.42 23.93 9.35
C HIS A 316 -2.59 24.67 10.01
N ASP A 317 -3.76 24.73 9.37
CA ASP A 317 -4.93 25.41 9.98
C ASP A 317 -5.42 24.65 11.23
N ILE A 318 -5.40 23.30 11.17
CA ILE A 318 -5.83 22.47 12.29
C ILE A 318 -4.74 22.22 13.34
N THR A 319 -3.49 22.61 13.07
CA THR A 319 -2.37 22.37 14.00
C THR A 319 -1.76 23.62 14.62
N SER A 320 -1.80 24.77 13.94
CA SER A 320 -1.07 25.98 14.35
C SER A 320 -1.43 26.49 15.73
N ASN A 321 -2.71 26.43 16.10
CA ASN A 321 -3.23 26.89 17.40
C ASN A 321 -3.64 25.74 18.32
N ALA A 322 -3.41 24.49 17.90
CA ALA A 322 -3.78 23.33 18.69
C ALA A 322 -2.84 23.14 19.89
N SER A 323 -3.38 22.64 21.00
CA SER A 323 -2.60 22.34 22.19
C SER A 323 -1.54 21.26 21.93
N THR A 324 -0.36 21.43 22.54
CA THR A 324 0.70 20.41 22.60
C THR A 324 0.42 19.36 23.66
N ASP A 325 -0.73 19.44 24.34
CA ASP A 325 -1.19 18.44 25.28
C ASP A 325 -2.44 17.75 24.78
N CYS A 326 -2.39 16.42 24.75
CA CYS A 326 -3.47 15.56 24.30
C CYS A 326 -3.32 14.21 25.01
N GLU A 327 -4.19 13.93 25.95
CA GLU A 327 -4.18 12.66 26.67
C GLU A 327 -4.32 11.47 25.72
N PRO A 328 -3.50 10.42 25.89
CA PRO A 328 -3.60 9.22 25.07
C PRO A 328 -4.85 8.42 25.43
N GLU A 329 -5.64 8.07 24.43
CA GLU A 329 -6.85 7.25 24.59
C GLU A 329 -6.50 5.86 25.11
N GLU A 330 -7.23 5.39 26.13
CA GLU A 330 -7.10 4.02 26.63
C GLU A 330 -7.67 3.01 25.62
N MET A 331 -6.80 2.13 25.11
CA MET A 331 -7.13 1.13 24.11
C MET A 331 -6.96 -0.27 24.68
N ASN A 332 -7.89 -1.19 24.36
CA ASN A 332 -7.70 -2.60 24.65
C ASN A 332 -6.58 -3.16 23.75
N ALA A 333 -5.82 -4.13 24.24
CA ALA A 333 -4.74 -4.74 23.46
C ALA A 333 -5.21 -5.43 22.17
N GLU A 334 -6.50 -5.77 22.07
CA GLU A 334 -7.13 -6.36 20.89
C GLU A 334 -7.85 -5.34 19.99
N ASP A 335 -7.87 -4.05 20.38
CA ASP A 335 -8.45 -3.01 19.54
C ASP A 335 -7.63 -2.82 18.25
N PRO A 336 -8.26 -2.63 17.09
CA PRO A 336 -7.54 -2.37 15.85
C PRO A 336 -6.67 -1.11 15.94
N LEU A 337 -5.39 -1.22 15.61
CA LEU A 337 -4.44 -0.12 15.58
C LEU A 337 -4.30 0.49 14.17
N PHE A 338 -4.12 -0.35 13.17
CA PHE A 338 -3.95 0.07 11.79
C PHE A 338 -4.45 -0.98 10.79
N ILE A 339 -4.65 -0.53 9.56
CA ILE A 339 -5.00 -1.38 8.42
C ILE A 339 -3.87 -1.33 7.41
N LEU A 340 -3.34 -2.49 7.05
CA LEU A 340 -2.31 -2.63 6.04
C LEU A 340 -2.76 -3.58 4.94
N TYR A 341 -2.58 -3.17 3.68
CA TYR A 341 -2.93 -3.96 2.52
C TYR A 341 -1.71 -4.67 1.95
N THR A 342 -1.82 -5.98 1.81
CA THR A 342 -0.78 -6.81 1.16
C THR A 342 -1.18 -7.16 -0.28
N SER A 343 -0.21 -7.56 -1.10
CA SER A 343 -0.45 -8.11 -2.44
C SER A 343 -1.26 -9.40 -2.31
N GLY A 344 -2.55 -9.36 -2.65
CA GLY A 344 -3.41 -10.54 -2.59
C GLY A 344 -3.07 -11.58 -3.65
N SER A 345 -3.21 -12.86 -3.32
CA SER A 345 -3.06 -13.99 -4.25
C SER A 345 -4.05 -13.96 -5.42
N THR A 346 -5.14 -13.20 -5.31
CA THR A 346 -6.22 -13.08 -6.30
C THR A 346 -6.12 -11.80 -7.14
N GLY A 347 -5.01 -11.05 -7.08
CA GLY A 347 -4.79 -9.81 -7.84
C GLY A 347 -5.41 -8.55 -7.22
N LYS A 348 -6.28 -8.67 -6.21
CA LYS A 348 -6.75 -7.54 -5.40
C LYS A 348 -5.99 -7.51 -4.06
N PRO A 349 -5.61 -6.33 -3.56
CA PRO A 349 -5.04 -6.19 -2.22
C PRO A 349 -5.98 -6.77 -1.16
N LYS A 350 -5.40 -7.43 -0.15
CA LYS A 350 -6.15 -7.96 1.00
C LYS A 350 -5.71 -7.24 2.26
N VAL A 351 -6.67 -7.02 3.13
CA VAL A 351 -6.44 -6.44 4.46
C VAL A 351 -5.68 -7.43 5.34
N CYS A 352 -4.69 -6.91 6.07
CA CYS A 352 -4.12 -7.54 7.26
C CYS A 352 -4.45 -6.62 8.44
N PHE A 353 -5.14 -7.16 9.42
CA PHE A 353 -5.38 -6.53 10.73
C PHE A 353 -4.30 -6.99 11.69
#